data_b6af0964bc4de67fb236a6d0b107eea2
#
_entry.id   b6af0964bc4de67fb236a6d0b107eea2
#
_cell.length_a   1.000
_cell.length_b   1.000
_cell.length_c   1.000
_cell.angle_alpha   90.00
_cell.angle_beta   90.00
_cell.angle_gamma   90.00
#
_symmetry.space_group_name_H-M   'P 1'
#
loop_
_entity.id
_entity.type
_entity.pdbx_description
1 polymer ?
#
loop_
_entity_poly.entity_id
_entity_poly.type
_entity_poly.pdbx_seq_one_letter_code
_entity_poly.pdbx_strand_id
1 'polypeptide(L)'
;MTYFISGHRDLTQEEFNEHYIPLIDKVIKEDVWADFVVGDWEGCDTMFIEYMLSKSQNASIVIYCVEHPRIKSTLSVPYCVCDNYDYCDATMTRHSDFDIAWIRPGREDSHTAKNIKRRYNLC
;
A
#
# COMPACT_ATOMS: atom_id res chain seq x y z
N MET A 1 13.10 -3.72 -6.11
CA MET A 1 11.81 -3.33 -6.74
C MET A 1 10.92 -2.62 -5.75
N THR A 2 10.07 -1.75 -6.24
CA THR A 2 9.13 -0.99 -5.42
C THR A 2 7.70 -1.49 -5.65
N TYR A 3 6.99 -1.72 -4.55
CA TYR A 3 5.63 -2.28 -4.55
C TYR A 3 4.65 -1.25 -3.97
N PHE A 4 3.55 -1.06 -4.66
CA PHE A 4 2.48 -0.18 -4.18
C PHE A 4 1.41 -1.04 -3.52
N ILE A 5 1.20 -0.79 -2.22
CA ILE A 5 0.18 -1.48 -1.44
C ILE A 5 -1.10 -0.65 -1.49
N SER A 6 -2.16 -1.21 -2.02
CA SER A 6 -3.47 -0.56 -2.02
C SER A 6 -4.58 -1.57 -1.71
N GLY A 7 -5.66 -1.10 -1.13
CA GLY A 7 -6.78 -1.95 -0.77
C GLY A 7 -7.94 -1.15 -0.19
N HIS A 8 -9.00 -1.86 0.16
CA HIS A 8 -10.23 -1.23 0.65
C HIS A 8 -10.06 -0.66 2.06
N ARG A 9 -10.68 0.51 2.32
CA ARG A 9 -10.67 1.13 3.65
C ARG A 9 -11.42 0.29 4.69
N ASP A 10 -12.36 -0.54 4.24
CA ASP A 10 -13.14 -1.43 5.10
C ASP A 10 -12.66 -2.88 4.99
N LEU A 11 -11.42 -3.08 4.59
CA LEU A 11 -10.81 -4.41 4.54
C LEU A 11 -10.83 -5.04 5.92
N THR A 12 -11.26 -6.30 6.00
CA THR A 12 -11.23 -7.04 7.26
C THR A 12 -9.86 -7.65 7.49
N GLN A 13 -9.55 -7.98 8.76
CA GLN A 13 -8.29 -8.65 9.08
C GLN A 13 -8.20 -10.02 8.38
N GLU A 14 -9.31 -10.73 8.24
CA GLU A 14 -9.34 -12.02 7.54
C GLU A 14 -9.01 -11.86 6.07
N GLU A 15 -9.56 -10.84 5.41
CA GLU A 15 -9.26 -10.53 4.01
C GLU A 15 -7.79 -10.16 3.83
N PHE A 16 -7.24 -9.37 4.74
CA PHE A 16 -5.82 -9.02 4.71
C PHE A 16 -4.95 -10.26 4.86
N ASN A 17 -5.26 -11.11 5.81
CA ASN A 17 -4.51 -12.36 6.04
C ASN A 17 -4.54 -13.29 4.83
N GLU A 18 -5.67 -13.35 4.13
CA GLU A 18 -5.85 -14.24 2.99
C GLU A 18 -5.22 -13.70 1.70
N HIS A 19 -5.42 -12.41 1.41
CA HIS A 19 -5.09 -11.83 0.10
C HIS A 19 -3.80 -11.02 0.07
N TYR A 20 -3.28 -10.58 1.22
CA TYR A 20 -2.09 -9.72 1.27
C TYR A 20 -0.89 -10.39 1.91
N ILE A 21 -1.05 -11.00 3.07
CA ILE A 21 0.09 -11.57 3.82
C ILE A 21 0.89 -12.57 2.99
N PRO A 22 0.30 -13.52 2.26
CA PRO A 22 1.09 -14.45 1.46
C PRO A 22 1.94 -13.77 0.39
N LEU A 23 1.41 -12.72 -0.24
CA LEU A 23 2.14 -11.96 -1.25
C LEU A 23 3.25 -11.12 -0.63
N ILE A 24 2.97 -10.46 0.48
CA ILE A 24 3.96 -9.65 1.21
C ILE A 24 5.12 -10.52 1.67
N ASP A 25 4.82 -11.66 2.29
CA ASP A 25 5.84 -12.57 2.79
C ASP A 25 6.71 -13.11 1.66
N LYS A 26 6.10 -13.43 0.51
CA LYS A 26 6.83 -13.87 -0.66
C LYS A 26 7.78 -12.79 -1.17
N VAL A 27 7.31 -11.55 -1.26
CA VAL A 27 8.13 -10.41 -1.70
C VAL A 27 9.31 -10.20 -0.77
N ILE A 28 9.08 -10.19 0.53
CA ILE A 28 10.14 -9.99 1.52
C ILE A 28 11.19 -11.09 1.41
N LYS A 29 10.77 -12.32 1.16
CA LYS A 29 11.67 -13.47 1.04
C LYS A 29 12.49 -13.42 -0.24
N GLU A 30 11.88 -13.07 -1.37
CA GLU A 30 12.50 -13.14 -2.68
C GLU A 30 13.24 -11.86 -3.09
N ASP A 31 12.81 -10.71 -2.58
CA ASP A 31 13.39 -9.41 -2.91
C ASP A 31 13.88 -8.72 -1.64
N VAL A 32 15.15 -8.95 -1.30
CA VAL A 32 15.75 -8.40 -0.08
C VAL A 32 15.88 -6.87 -0.11
N TRP A 33 15.77 -6.27 -1.30
CA TRP A 33 15.83 -4.81 -1.48
C TRP A 33 14.45 -4.21 -1.77
N ALA A 34 13.38 -4.92 -1.42
CA ALA A 34 12.03 -4.44 -1.67
C ALA A 34 11.77 -3.12 -0.94
N ASP A 35 11.20 -2.18 -1.68
CA ASP A 35 10.67 -0.91 -1.16
C ASP A 35 9.15 -0.94 -1.30
N PHE A 36 8.46 -0.32 -0.35
CA PHE A 36 7.00 -0.26 -0.35
C PHE A 36 6.52 1.18 -0.28
N VAL A 37 5.52 1.50 -1.07
CA VAL A 37 4.80 2.77 -0.97
C VAL A 37 3.35 2.46 -0.64
N VAL A 38 2.76 3.25 0.25
CA VAL A 38 1.42 3.00 0.78
C VAL A 38 0.80 4.33 1.20
N GLY A 39 -0.53 4.42 1.14
CA GLY A 39 -1.26 5.57 1.65
C GLY A 39 -1.41 5.56 3.17
N ASP A 40 -2.32 6.39 3.69
CA ASP A 40 -2.51 6.54 5.13
C ASP A 40 -3.97 6.37 5.56
N TRP A 41 -4.73 5.56 4.82
CA TRP A 41 -6.14 5.29 5.16
C TRP A 41 -6.26 4.17 6.19
N GLU A 42 -7.42 4.11 6.82
CA GLU A 42 -7.81 2.95 7.62
C GLU A 42 -7.95 1.72 6.72
N GLY A 43 -8.09 0.53 7.30
CA GLY A 43 -8.21 -0.71 6.55
C GLY A 43 -6.86 -1.20 6.04
N CYS A 44 -6.75 -1.45 4.75
CA CYS A 44 -5.58 -2.08 4.15
C CYS A 44 -4.26 -1.35 4.48
N ASP A 45 -4.23 -0.03 4.33
CA ASP A 45 -2.99 0.74 4.55
C ASP A 45 -2.50 0.59 5.99
N THR A 46 -3.40 0.74 6.95
CA THR A 46 -3.09 0.58 8.37
C THR A 46 -2.64 -0.84 8.68
N MET A 47 -3.35 -1.84 8.16
CA MET A 47 -3.01 -3.24 8.39
C MET A 47 -1.63 -3.60 7.85
N PHE A 48 -1.29 -3.09 6.66
CA PHE A 48 0.03 -3.31 6.07
C PHE A 48 1.13 -2.71 6.95
N ILE A 49 0.97 -1.46 7.35
CA ILE A 49 1.98 -0.76 8.16
C ILE A 49 2.18 -1.48 9.50
N GLU A 50 1.09 -1.82 10.18
CA GLU A 50 1.16 -2.54 11.44
C GLU A 50 1.79 -3.92 11.31
N TYR A 51 1.46 -4.63 10.23
CA TYR A 51 2.05 -5.94 9.94
C TYR A 51 3.57 -5.84 9.77
N MET A 52 4.03 -4.89 8.97
CA MET A 52 5.45 -4.70 8.72
C MET A 52 6.21 -4.28 9.98
N LEU A 53 5.65 -3.37 10.77
CA LEU A 53 6.27 -2.94 12.02
C LEU A 53 6.36 -4.10 13.03
N SER A 54 5.36 -4.98 13.07
CA SER A 54 5.37 -6.14 13.97
C SER A 54 6.44 -7.17 13.63
N LYS A 55 6.88 -7.21 12.38
CA LYS A 55 7.88 -8.18 11.92
C LYS A 55 9.32 -7.74 12.19
N SER A 56 9.53 -6.53 12.66
CA SER A 56 10.88 -5.96 12.89
C SER A 56 11.78 -6.06 11.66
N GLN A 57 11.20 -6.00 10.47
CA GLN A 57 11.93 -6.04 9.20
C GLN A 57 12.45 -4.65 8.86
N ASN A 58 13.64 -4.58 8.31
CA ASN A 58 14.24 -3.34 7.82
C ASN A 58 13.73 -3.01 6.40
N ALA A 59 12.47 -3.26 6.14
CA ALA A 59 11.87 -2.93 4.85
C ALA A 59 11.74 -1.40 4.73
N SER A 60 12.06 -0.88 3.55
CA SER A 60 11.85 0.52 3.25
C SER A 60 10.37 0.76 2.96
N ILE A 61 9.74 1.60 3.76
CA ILE A 61 8.32 1.96 3.60
C ILE A 61 8.22 3.47 3.56
N VAL A 62 7.51 4.00 2.56
CA VAL A 62 7.19 5.43 2.48
C VAL A 62 5.68 5.59 2.42
N ILE A 63 5.15 6.40 3.32
CA ILE A 63 3.72 6.70 3.37
C ILE A 63 3.45 7.95 2.55
N TYR A 64 2.45 7.91 1.68
CA TYR A 64 2.00 9.07 0.91
C TYR A 64 0.71 9.61 1.53
N CYS A 65 0.70 10.88 1.85
CA CYS A 65 -0.38 11.50 2.61
C CYS A 65 -0.64 12.95 2.14
N VAL A 66 -1.72 13.52 2.64
CA VAL A 66 -2.04 14.95 2.47
C VAL A 66 -1.80 15.59 3.84
N GLU A 67 -0.94 16.60 3.91
CA GLU A 67 -0.49 17.31 5.12
C GLU A 67 0.40 16.45 6.02
N HIS A 68 -0.14 15.41 6.67
CA HIS A 68 0.61 14.52 7.55
C HIS A 68 -0.09 13.16 7.62
N PRO A 69 0.63 12.09 8.00
CA PRO A 69 0.00 10.77 8.11
C PRO A 69 -1.08 10.71 9.19
N ARG A 70 -2.20 10.08 8.85
CA ARG A 70 -3.35 9.92 9.77
C ARG A 70 -3.23 8.70 10.68
N ILE A 71 -2.28 7.81 10.38
CA ILE A 71 -2.08 6.56 11.14
C ILE A 71 -1.13 6.83 12.30
N LYS A 72 -1.60 6.64 13.55
CA LYS A 72 -0.84 6.98 14.76
C LYS A 72 0.44 6.17 14.96
N SER A 73 0.49 4.95 14.44
CA SER A 73 1.64 4.06 14.60
C SER A 73 2.82 4.39 13.67
N THR A 74 2.76 5.50 12.94
CA THR A 74 3.71 5.80 11.86
C THR A 74 4.81 6.79 12.21
N LEU A 75 5.01 7.11 13.49
CA LEU A 75 5.97 8.14 13.90
C LEU A 75 7.41 7.87 13.43
N SER A 76 7.77 6.62 13.19
CA SER A 76 9.11 6.23 12.75
C SER A 76 9.18 5.94 11.24
N VAL A 77 8.08 6.09 10.50
CA VAL A 77 8.04 5.77 9.07
C VAL A 77 8.13 7.05 8.23
N PRO A 78 9.03 7.11 7.25
CA PRO A 78 9.11 8.26 6.35
C PRO A 78 7.81 8.49 5.59
N TYR A 79 7.50 9.75 5.28
CA TYR A 79 6.30 10.06 4.50
C TYR A 79 6.56 11.15 3.48
N CYS A 80 5.75 11.15 2.43
CA CYS A 80 5.71 12.19 1.40
C CYS A 80 4.35 12.86 1.41
N VAL A 81 4.33 14.18 1.25
CA VAL A 81 3.10 14.98 1.24
C VAL A 81 2.71 15.28 -0.20
N CYS A 82 1.45 15.05 -0.53
CA CYS A 82 0.87 15.37 -1.83
C CYS A 82 -0.26 16.38 -1.67
N ASP A 83 -0.64 17.06 -2.76
CA ASP A 83 -1.70 18.07 -2.73
C ASP A 83 -3.09 17.46 -2.50
N ASN A 84 -3.33 16.25 -3.02
CA ASN A 84 -4.60 15.55 -2.83
C ASN A 84 -4.39 14.04 -2.99
N TYR A 85 -5.41 13.26 -2.60
CA TYR A 85 -5.31 11.80 -2.59
C TYR A 85 -5.20 11.18 -3.98
N ASP A 86 -5.89 11.74 -4.98
CA ASP A 86 -5.77 11.24 -6.35
C ASP A 86 -4.35 11.41 -6.88
N TYR A 87 -3.72 12.52 -6.56
CA TYR A 87 -2.33 12.78 -6.93
C TYR A 87 -1.38 11.84 -6.18
N CYS A 88 -1.64 11.59 -4.90
CA CYS A 88 -0.87 10.60 -4.12
C CYS A 88 -0.92 9.23 -4.78
N ASP A 89 -2.12 8.76 -5.13
CA ASP A 89 -2.30 7.46 -5.77
C ASP A 89 -1.57 7.37 -7.11
N ALA A 90 -1.71 8.40 -7.94
CA ALA A 90 -1.03 8.45 -9.24
C ALA A 90 0.50 8.46 -9.07
N THR A 91 0.99 9.19 -8.07
CA THR A 91 2.42 9.27 -7.78
C THR A 91 2.96 7.93 -7.31
N MET A 92 2.25 7.25 -6.42
CA MET A 92 2.65 5.93 -5.95
C MET A 92 2.69 4.91 -7.09
N THR A 93 1.73 4.97 -8.01
CA THR A 93 1.75 4.10 -9.19
C THR A 93 3.00 4.36 -10.04
N ARG A 94 3.33 5.64 -10.29
CA ARG A 94 4.51 5.99 -11.08
C ARG A 94 5.84 5.63 -10.40
N HIS A 95 5.90 5.71 -9.08
CA HIS A 95 7.12 5.46 -8.31
C HIS A 95 7.26 4.00 -7.88
N SER A 96 6.41 3.11 -8.37
CA SER A 96 6.46 1.69 -8.04
C SER A 96 6.48 0.84 -9.31
N ASP A 97 6.92 -0.40 -9.14
CA ASP A 97 7.03 -1.35 -10.25
C ASP A 97 5.84 -2.30 -10.31
N PHE A 98 5.26 -2.63 -9.16
CA PHE A 98 4.19 -3.62 -9.03
C PHE A 98 3.14 -3.16 -8.03
N ASP A 99 1.91 -3.64 -8.22
CA ASP A 99 0.84 -3.48 -7.25
C ASP A 99 0.69 -4.75 -6.41
N ILE A 100 0.50 -4.57 -5.11
CA ILE A 100 -0.04 -5.60 -4.23
C ILE A 100 -1.42 -5.10 -3.81
N ALA A 101 -2.45 -5.66 -4.41
CA ALA A 101 -3.82 -5.17 -4.27
C ALA A 101 -4.82 -6.30 -4.52
N TRP A 102 -5.96 -6.22 -3.84
CA TRP A 102 -7.06 -7.15 -4.03
C TRP A 102 -8.37 -6.37 -4.10
N ILE A 103 -9.19 -6.70 -5.09
CA ILE A 103 -10.49 -6.08 -5.29
C ILE A 103 -11.57 -7.06 -4.80
N ARG A 104 -12.31 -6.65 -3.76
CA ARG A 104 -13.44 -7.45 -3.28
C ARG A 104 -14.49 -7.53 -4.38
N PRO A 105 -15.08 -8.73 -4.63
CA PRO A 105 -16.17 -8.84 -5.60
C PRO A 105 -17.27 -7.81 -5.34
N GLY A 106 -17.70 -7.10 -6.39
CA GLY A 106 -18.66 -6.02 -6.28
C GLY A 106 -18.05 -4.64 -6.08
N ARG A 107 -16.72 -4.53 -5.96
CA ARG A 107 -16.02 -3.26 -5.72
C ARG A 107 -15.10 -2.90 -6.90
N GLU A 108 -15.53 -3.20 -8.11
CA GLU A 108 -14.73 -3.00 -9.33
C GLU A 108 -14.57 -1.52 -9.71
N ASP A 109 -15.31 -0.62 -9.07
CA ASP A 109 -15.22 0.84 -9.25
C ASP A 109 -14.50 1.53 -8.07
N SER A 110 -13.87 0.77 -7.18
CA SER A 110 -13.16 1.30 -6.03
C SER A 110 -11.88 2.03 -6.41
N HIS A 111 -11.30 2.78 -5.46
CA HIS A 111 -10.00 3.42 -5.65
C HIS A 111 -8.90 2.39 -5.92
N THR A 112 -8.97 1.22 -5.26
CA THR A 112 -8.04 0.12 -5.51
C THR A 112 -8.09 -0.33 -6.96
N ALA A 113 -9.30 -0.50 -7.51
CA ALA A 113 -9.48 -0.86 -8.91
C ALA A 113 -8.94 0.22 -9.85
N LYS A 114 -9.15 1.49 -9.52
CA LYS A 114 -8.59 2.61 -10.30
C LYS A 114 -7.07 2.60 -10.31
N ASN A 115 -6.45 2.28 -9.19
CA ASN A 115 -4.99 2.20 -9.08
C ASN A 115 -4.43 1.10 -9.97
N ILE A 116 -5.06 -0.06 -9.99
CA ILE A 116 -4.65 -1.18 -10.86
C ILE A 116 -4.77 -0.78 -12.32
N LYS A 117 -5.89 -0.18 -12.72
CA LYS A 117 -6.12 0.28 -14.10
C LYS A 117 -5.09 1.35 -14.51
N ARG A 118 -4.73 2.24 -13.58
CA ARG A 118 -3.74 3.28 -13.83
C ARG A 118 -2.40 2.67 -14.22
N ARG A 119 -1.98 1.58 -13.58
CA ARG A 119 -0.74 0.89 -13.92
C ARG A 119 -0.77 0.31 -15.34
N TYR A 120 -1.87 -0.29 -15.73
CA TYR A 120 -2.01 -0.81 -17.11
C TYR A 120 -1.88 0.30 -18.15
N ASN A 121 -2.32 1.51 -17.84
CA ASN A 121 -2.24 2.64 -18.76
C ASN A 121 -0.84 3.24 -18.87
N LEU A 122 0.09 2.90 -17.96
CA LEU A 122 1.49 3.31 -18.04
C LEU A 122 2.30 2.44 -19.01
N CYS A 123 1.79 1.27 -19.34
CA CYS A 123 2.41 0.34 -20.29
C CYS A 123 1.93 0.63 -21.73
#